data_00967c46cd0f45f9fde0713895ab04f0
#
_entry.id   00967c46cd0f45f9fde0713895ab04f0
#
_cell.length_a   1.000
_cell.length_b   1.000
_cell.length_c   1.000
_cell.angle_alpha   90.00
_cell.angle_beta   90.00
_cell.angle_gamma   90.00
#
_symmetry.space_group_name_H-M   'P 1'
#
loop_
_entity.id
_entity.type
_entity.pdbx_description
1 polymer ?
#
loop_
_entity_poly.entity_id
_entity_poly.type
_entity_poly.pdbx_seq_one_letter_code
_entity_poly.pdbx_strand_id
1 'polypeptide(L)'
;MTQKTYQPDWASLDSREIPQWYNEARFGIFIHWGVYSVPSWRKINNALFGSYAEWYYASVYGQYRNNDDDFHQRNYAPDFLYRDFAPLFKAELFEPEAWAELFKSSGAKYVVLTTKHHDGFCLWPTENRHKKGWNSGDTGPQRDLLGDITRAVRDCGLKMGIYYSSVEWETNSSHRPEGGFFIPQRDREKFGIAEARYPDEILIPQLKELVTNYQPSLIFADGGEWDFSEEYSQTKEFLCWLYNDAPNKDEVVVNDRFCKEMPGEHGDYYSTEYNDKDGFGRLHPWEESRGIGKSYGYNRAEQLEDYCTSQQLILQLIGIVAKGGNFLLNVGPTADGRIPVIQQERLRDIGRWMAVNGEAIYGSEMCTRLQHDDEHAFLTCAGAHDYLILTRWPTHNFALRILSGMTPGACELLCRGQPIPVPFEILGEQLILHPLPWDFELGLEYAYTFRLSY
;
A
#
# COMPACT_ATOMS: atom_id res chain seq x y z
N MET A 1 11.12 -8.38 32.07
CA MET A 1 10.19 -7.27 31.85
C MET A 1 8.81 -7.88 31.93
N THR A 2 7.90 -7.37 32.74
CA THR A 2 6.49 -7.79 32.74
C THR A 2 5.90 -7.42 31.41
N GLN A 3 5.39 -8.40 30.65
CA GLN A 3 4.73 -8.19 29.37
C GLN A 3 3.53 -7.27 29.62
N LYS A 4 3.45 -6.15 28.87
CA LYS A 4 2.34 -5.20 28.98
C LYS A 4 1.08 -5.89 28.47
N THR A 5 -0.01 -5.81 29.22
CA THR A 5 -1.32 -6.36 28.82
C THR A 5 -2.22 -5.21 28.42
N TYR A 6 -2.78 -5.27 27.23
CA TYR A 6 -3.68 -4.26 26.66
C TYR A 6 -5.13 -4.54 27.03
N GLN A 7 -5.93 -3.49 27.19
CA GLN A 7 -7.36 -3.56 27.43
C GLN A 7 -8.12 -3.10 26.18
N PRO A 8 -9.41 -3.50 26.00
CA PRO A 8 -10.18 -3.13 24.81
C PRO A 8 -10.72 -1.68 24.93
N ASP A 9 -9.81 -0.75 25.13
CA ASP A 9 -10.05 0.70 25.14
C ASP A 9 -8.91 1.42 24.41
N TRP A 10 -9.21 2.57 23.80
CA TRP A 10 -8.23 3.27 22.97
C TRP A 10 -7.02 3.77 23.76
N ALA A 11 -7.20 4.24 24.99
CA ALA A 11 -6.07 4.70 25.80
C ALA A 11 -5.03 3.60 26.06
N SER A 12 -5.51 2.35 26.19
CA SER A 12 -4.65 1.18 26.34
C SER A 12 -4.06 0.75 25.00
N LEU A 13 -4.86 0.64 23.95
CA LEU A 13 -4.44 0.15 22.63
C LEU A 13 -3.43 1.11 21.99
N ASP A 14 -3.68 2.42 22.00
CA ASP A 14 -2.78 3.44 21.43
C ASP A 14 -1.46 3.61 22.20
N SER A 15 -1.38 3.06 23.42
CA SER A 15 -0.15 3.04 24.20
C SER A 15 0.87 1.98 23.72
N ARG A 16 0.54 1.22 22.67
CA ARG A 16 1.45 0.23 22.07
C ARG A 16 2.59 0.91 21.34
N GLU A 17 3.80 0.41 21.56
CA GLU A 17 4.95 0.82 20.77
C GLU A 17 4.92 0.13 19.40
N ILE A 18 5.07 0.91 18.35
CA ILE A 18 5.04 0.41 16.97
C ILE A 18 6.33 -0.35 16.69
N PRO A 19 6.29 -1.55 16.10
CA PRO A 19 7.47 -2.29 15.70
C PRO A 19 8.39 -1.46 14.79
N GLN A 20 9.66 -1.37 15.17
CA GLN A 20 10.67 -0.51 14.52
C GLN A 20 10.80 -0.76 13.01
N TRP A 21 10.64 -2.02 12.58
CA TRP A 21 10.77 -2.40 11.17
C TRP A 21 9.87 -1.56 10.24
N TYR A 22 8.68 -1.16 10.72
CA TYR A 22 7.73 -0.39 9.92
C TYR A 22 8.23 1.03 9.65
N ASN A 23 8.76 1.69 10.68
CA ASN A 23 9.34 3.03 10.54
C ASN A 23 10.63 3.05 9.69
N GLU A 24 11.35 1.93 9.64
CA GLU A 24 12.56 1.79 8.83
C GLU A 24 12.28 1.42 7.37
N ALA A 25 11.14 0.83 7.08
CA ALA A 25 10.82 0.25 5.77
C ALA A 25 10.69 1.29 4.66
N ARG A 26 9.93 2.36 4.88
CA ARG A 26 9.67 3.50 3.99
C ARG A 26 9.04 3.18 2.64
N PHE A 27 9.18 1.97 2.09
CA PHE A 27 8.65 1.57 0.79
C PHE A 27 8.10 0.15 0.82
N GLY A 28 6.84 -0.01 0.40
CA GLY A 28 6.13 -1.26 0.26
C GLY A 28 5.39 -1.39 -1.08
N ILE A 29 4.97 -2.62 -1.40
CA ILE A 29 4.15 -2.94 -2.57
C ILE A 29 2.76 -3.36 -2.12
N PHE A 30 1.74 -2.75 -2.70
CA PHE A 30 0.36 -3.16 -2.59
C PHE A 30 -0.02 -4.00 -3.80
N ILE A 31 -0.86 -5.01 -3.63
CA ILE A 31 -1.32 -5.87 -4.73
C ILE A 31 -2.83 -5.93 -4.69
N HIS A 32 -3.49 -5.34 -5.71
CA HIS A 32 -4.93 -5.49 -5.90
C HIS A 32 -5.20 -6.57 -6.94
N TRP A 33 -5.61 -7.74 -6.47
CA TRP A 33 -5.84 -8.92 -7.30
C TRP A 33 -7.01 -9.74 -6.79
N GLY A 34 -7.84 -10.24 -7.70
CA GLY A 34 -9.04 -11.01 -7.35
C GLY A 34 -9.93 -11.27 -8.54
N VAL A 35 -11.18 -11.65 -8.29
CA VAL A 35 -12.17 -11.95 -9.33
C VAL A 35 -12.41 -10.77 -10.28
N TYR A 36 -12.34 -9.54 -9.78
CA TYR A 36 -12.44 -8.33 -10.60
C TYR A 36 -11.34 -8.19 -11.66
N SER A 37 -10.22 -8.91 -11.54
CA SER A 37 -9.20 -8.99 -12.58
C SER A 37 -9.63 -9.77 -13.82
N VAL A 38 -10.76 -10.50 -13.77
CA VAL A 38 -11.33 -11.22 -14.93
C VAL A 38 -12.00 -10.26 -15.89
N PRO A 39 -13.05 -9.50 -15.51
CA PRO A 39 -13.58 -8.44 -16.35
C PRO A 39 -12.57 -7.31 -16.53
N SER A 40 -11.80 -6.99 -15.50
CA SER A 40 -10.73 -5.97 -15.50
C SER A 40 -11.14 -4.70 -16.25
N TRP A 41 -12.30 -4.15 -15.92
CA TRP A 41 -12.87 -3.05 -16.65
C TRP A 41 -13.43 -1.96 -15.75
N ARG A 42 -13.02 -0.74 -16.04
CA ARG A 42 -13.71 0.48 -15.66
C ARG A 42 -13.40 1.52 -16.72
N LYS A 43 -14.40 2.33 -17.10
CA LYS A 43 -14.18 3.46 -18.01
C LYS A 43 -13.20 4.44 -17.38
N ILE A 44 -12.14 4.81 -18.11
CA ILE A 44 -11.17 5.78 -17.63
C ILE A 44 -11.80 7.16 -17.53
N ASN A 45 -11.63 7.80 -16.39
CA ASN A 45 -12.00 9.19 -16.15
C ASN A 45 -10.99 9.83 -15.18
N ASN A 46 -11.08 11.16 -15.01
CA ASN A 46 -10.17 11.91 -14.15
C ASN A 46 -10.72 12.16 -12.73
N ALA A 47 -11.89 11.62 -12.40
CA ALA A 47 -12.39 11.70 -11.05
C ALA A 47 -11.58 10.76 -10.13
N LEU A 48 -11.29 11.19 -8.93
CA LEU A 48 -10.70 10.35 -7.90
C LEU A 48 -11.58 9.09 -7.74
N PHE A 49 -10.94 7.91 -7.70
CA PHE A 49 -11.57 6.58 -7.63
C PHE A 49 -12.48 6.22 -8.84
N GLY A 50 -12.58 7.11 -9.83
CA GLY A 50 -13.50 6.94 -10.95
C GLY A 50 -13.14 5.82 -11.92
N SER A 51 -11.87 5.39 -11.96
CA SER A 51 -11.33 4.39 -12.89
C SER A 51 -11.09 3.02 -12.26
N TYR A 52 -11.52 2.77 -11.02
CA TYR A 52 -11.21 1.59 -10.23
C TYR A 52 -11.92 0.32 -10.76
N ALA A 53 -11.15 -0.56 -11.42
CA ALA A 53 -11.65 -1.83 -11.95
C ALA A 53 -12.03 -2.82 -10.85
N GLU A 54 -11.41 -2.75 -9.68
CA GLU A 54 -11.73 -3.54 -8.50
C GLU A 54 -13.13 -3.25 -7.95
N TRP A 55 -13.74 -2.13 -8.34
CA TRP A 55 -15.13 -1.77 -8.02
C TRP A 55 -16.13 -2.25 -9.08
N TYR A 56 -15.73 -3.15 -9.99
CA TYR A 56 -16.59 -3.68 -11.05
C TYR A 56 -17.89 -4.29 -10.51
N TYR A 57 -17.83 -5.03 -9.40
CA TYR A 57 -19.00 -5.62 -8.76
C TYR A 57 -20.05 -4.55 -8.40
N ALA A 58 -19.63 -3.50 -7.73
CA ALA A 58 -20.51 -2.40 -7.36
C ALA A 58 -21.10 -1.69 -8.59
N SER A 59 -20.33 -1.54 -9.66
CA SER A 59 -20.79 -0.88 -10.88
C SER A 59 -21.82 -1.71 -11.65
N VAL A 60 -21.70 -3.04 -11.66
CA VAL A 60 -22.69 -3.95 -12.28
C VAL A 60 -24.06 -3.80 -11.63
N TYR A 61 -24.11 -3.62 -10.30
CA TYR A 61 -25.37 -3.46 -9.56
C TYR A 61 -25.85 -2.01 -9.43
N GLY A 62 -25.20 -1.06 -10.09
CA GLY A 62 -25.73 0.28 -10.32
C GLY A 62 -25.48 1.30 -9.23
N GLN A 63 -24.70 0.99 -8.18
CA GLN A 63 -24.46 1.94 -7.08
C GLN A 63 -23.38 2.97 -7.38
N TYR A 64 -22.36 2.58 -8.15
CA TYR A 64 -21.28 3.43 -8.62
C TYR A 64 -21.23 3.40 -10.15
N ARG A 65 -22.42 3.20 -10.75
CA ARG A 65 -22.58 3.14 -12.21
C ARG A 65 -22.41 4.54 -12.77
N ASN A 66 -21.37 4.75 -13.55
CA ASN A 66 -21.35 5.85 -14.50
C ASN A 66 -22.43 5.53 -15.55
N ASN A 67 -23.37 6.44 -15.78
CA ASN A 67 -24.53 6.24 -16.66
C ASN A 67 -24.17 5.79 -18.10
N ASP A 68 -22.88 5.88 -18.48
CA ASP A 68 -22.34 5.50 -19.78
C ASP A 68 -21.60 4.14 -19.77
N ASP A 69 -21.56 3.41 -18.65
CA ASP A 69 -20.86 2.13 -18.58
C ASP A 69 -21.84 0.96 -18.75
N ASP A 70 -22.01 0.54 -19.98
CA ASP A 70 -22.80 -0.63 -20.38
C ASP A 70 -21.94 -1.84 -20.74
N PHE A 71 -20.66 -1.82 -20.35
CA PHE A 71 -19.68 -2.87 -20.70
C PHE A 71 -20.18 -4.27 -20.34
N HIS A 72 -20.71 -4.46 -19.12
CA HIS A 72 -21.22 -5.76 -18.70
C HIS A 72 -22.35 -6.26 -19.60
N GLN A 73 -23.32 -5.38 -19.90
CA GLN A 73 -24.49 -5.72 -20.72
C GLN A 73 -24.12 -6.03 -22.17
N ARG A 74 -23.07 -5.41 -22.69
CA ARG A 74 -22.61 -5.62 -24.09
C ARG A 74 -21.77 -6.88 -24.25
N ASN A 75 -21.10 -7.33 -23.18
CA ASN A 75 -20.09 -8.40 -23.29
C ASN A 75 -20.50 -9.71 -22.66
N TYR A 76 -21.54 -9.72 -21.81
CA TYR A 76 -21.98 -10.91 -21.08
C TYR A 76 -23.49 -11.13 -21.22
N ALA A 77 -23.91 -12.40 -21.10
CA ALA A 77 -25.32 -12.75 -21.14
C ALA A 77 -26.09 -12.10 -19.98
N PRO A 78 -27.40 -11.80 -20.12
CA PRO A 78 -28.19 -11.13 -19.07
C PRO A 78 -28.26 -11.87 -17.72
N ASP A 79 -28.03 -13.16 -17.71
CA ASP A 79 -27.99 -14.03 -16.54
C ASP A 79 -26.58 -14.34 -16.03
N PHE A 80 -25.55 -13.80 -16.71
CA PHE A 80 -24.17 -13.87 -16.26
C PHE A 80 -23.93 -12.80 -15.20
N LEU A 81 -23.64 -13.24 -13.98
CA LEU A 81 -23.50 -12.36 -12.82
C LEU A 81 -22.05 -12.30 -12.34
N TYR A 82 -21.75 -11.43 -11.38
CA TYR A 82 -20.39 -11.24 -10.94
C TYR A 82 -19.71 -12.52 -10.44
N ARG A 83 -20.41 -13.34 -9.65
CA ARG A 83 -19.85 -14.61 -9.16
C ARG A 83 -19.54 -15.63 -10.25
N ASP A 84 -20.16 -15.49 -11.43
CA ASP A 84 -19.85 -16.36 -12.58
C ASP A 84 -18.43 -16.10 -13.15
N PHE A 85 -17.77 -14.99 -12.76
CA PHE A 85 -16.37 -14.77 -13.05
C PHE A 85 -15.40 -15.61 -12.23
N ALA A 86 -15.77 -16.07 -11.03
CA ALA A 86 -14.85 -16.78 -10.15
C ALA A 86 -14.23 -18.04 -10.76
N PRO A 87 -14.95 -18.90 -11.49
CA PRO A 87 -14.35 -20.04 -12.20
C PRO A 87 -13.38 -19.65 -13.31
N LEU A 88 -13.43 -18.38 -13.77
CA LEU A 88 -12.55 -17.84 -14.83
C LEU A 88 -11.30 -17.16 -14.25
N PHE A 89 -11.29 -16.87 -12.95
CA PHE A 89 -10.12 -16.40 -12.23
C PHE A 89 -9.22 -17.60 -11.92
N LYS A 90 -8.27 -17.92 -12.79
CA LYS A 90 -7.51 -19.18 -12.73
C LYS A 90 -6.09 -19.05 -12.18
N ALA A 91 -5.49 -17.88 -12.28
CA ALA A 91 -4.12 -17.63 -11.82
C ALA A 91 -3.10 -18.66 -12.37
N GLU A 92 -3.30 -19.16 -13.58
CA GLU A 92 -2.51 -20.27 -14.17
C GLU A 92 -1.06 -19.88 -14.45
N LEU A 93 -0.75 -18.59 -14.53
CA LEU A 93 0.61 -18.07 -14.73
C LEU A 93 1.13 -17.35 -13.46
N PHE A 94 0.49 -17.59 -12.31
CA PHE A 94 0.95 -17.04 -11.06
C PHE A 94 2.21 -17.74 -10.57
N GLU A 95 3.32 -17.02 -10.59
CA GLU A 95 4.63 -17.44 -10.12
C GLU A 95 5.02 -16.58 -8.89
N PRO A 96 4.68 -17.01 -7.66
CA PRO A 96 4.88 -16.21 -6.46
C PRO A 96 6.34 -15.85 -6.20
N GLU A 97 7.29 -16.73 -6.52
CA GLU A 97 8.72 -16.47 -6.39
C GLU A 97 9.18 -15.36 -7.35
N ALA A 98 8.68 -15.34 -8.57
CA ALA A 98 9.00 -14.30 -9.56
C ALA A 98 8.41 -12.93 -9.13
N TRP A 99 7.21 -12.92 -8.52
CA TRP A 99 6.64 -11.71 -7.94
C TRP A 99 7.49 -11.20 -6.78
N ALA A 100 7.85 -12.07 -5.85
CA ALA A 100 8.62 -11.70 -4.67
C ALA A 100 10.01 -11.14 -5.05
N GLU A 101 10.69 -11.75 -6.03
CA GLU A 101 11.97 -11.23 -6.55
C GLU A 101 11.81 -9.87 -7.24
N LEU A 102 10.74 -9.66 -8.00
CA LEU A 102 10.44 -8.35 -8.61
C LEU A 102 10.26 -7.28 -7.52
N PHE A 103 9.48 -7.57 -6.47
CA PHE A 103 9.24 -6.65 -5.37
C PHE A 103 10.51 -6.35 -4.58
N LYS A 104 11.30 -7.38 -4.27
CA LYS A 104 12.61 -7.20 -3.63
C LYS A 104 13.55 -6.35 -4.48
N SER A 105 13.61 -6.63 -5.79
CA SER A 105 14.47 -5.88 -6.71
C SER A 105 14.04 -4.42 -6.89
N SER A 106 12.78 -4.08 -6.63
CA SER A 106 12.30 -2.70 -6.61
C SER A 106 12.80 -1.89 -5.40
N GLY A 107 13.33 -2.57 -4.38
CA GLY A 107 13.75 -1.99 -3.12
C GLY A 107 12.66 -1.98 -2.04
N ALA A 108 11.49 -2.56 -2.30
CA ALA A 108 10.44 -2.68 -1.28
C ALA A 108 10.91 -3.52 -0.08
N LYS A 109 10.37 -3.22 1.10
CA LYS A 109 10.64 -3.91 2.36
C LYS A 109 9.46 -4.76 2.83
N TYR A 110 8.27 -4.49 2.35
CA TYR A 110 7.05 -5.24 2.66
C TYR A 110 6.13 -5.28 1.46
N VAL A 111 5.22 -6.25 1.50
CA VAL A 111 4.21 -6.49 0.47
C VAL A 111 2.86 -6.64 1.17
N VAL A 112 1.80 -6.06 0.62
CA VAL A 112 0.43 -6.18 1.13
C VAL A 112 -0.46 -6.71 0.02
N LEU A 113 -1.10 -7.87 0.22
CA LEU A 113 -2.03 -8.45 -0.74
C LEU A 113 -3.48 -8.18 -0.33
N THR A 114 -4.35 -7.80 -1.26
CA THR A 114 -5.80 -7.78 -1.05
C THR A 114 -6.33 -9.21 -0.85
N THR A 115 -6.27 -9.71 0.38
CA THR A 115 -6.71 -11.09 0.68
C THR A 115 -8.21 -11.25 0.51
N LYS A 116 -8.98 -10.22 0.82
CA LYS A 116 -10.42 -10.08 0.54
C LYS A 116 -10.74 -8.62 0.27
N HIS A 117 -11.16 -8.29 -0.93
CA HIS A 117 -11.69 -6.96 -1.28
C HIS A 117 -13.20 -6.86 -0.92
N HIS A 118 -13.84 -5.74 -1.21
CA HIS A 118 -15.26 -5.50 -0.93
C HIS A 118 -16.21 -6.49 -1.62
N ASP A 119 -15.78 -7.18 -2.68
CA ASP A 119 -16.55 -8.24 -3.34
C ASP A 119 -16.68 -9.51 -2.50
N GLY A 120 -15.92 -9.62 -1.41
CA GLY A 120 -15.97 -10.71 -0.46
C GLY A 120 -15.30 -12.00 -0.92
N PHE A 121 -14.64 -12.03 -2.10
CA PHE A 121 -13.88 -13.20 -2.55
C PHE A 121 -12.58 -13.35 -1.78
N CYS A 122 -12.34 -14.54 -1.21
CA CYS A 122 -11.16 -14.79 -0.39
C CYS A 122 -10.03 -15.42 -1.23
N LEU A 123 -8.81 -14.86 -1.19
CA LEU A 123 -7.64 -15.42 -1.89
C LEU A 123 -6.95 -16.55 -1.10
N TRP A 124 -7.62 -17.12 -0.12
CA TRP A 124 -7.17 -18.27 0.66
C TRP A 124 -8.33 -19.26 0.86
N PRO A 125 -8.07 -20.55 1.09
CA PRO A 125 -9.09 -21.57 1.36
C PRO A 125 -9.64 -21.40 2.78
N THR A 126 -10.52 -20.40 2.96
CA THR A 126 -11.12 -20.10 4.26
C THR A 126 -12.07 -21.23 4.71
N GLU A 127 -12.05 -21.55 6.00
CA GLU A 127 -12.98 -22.47 6.62
C GLU A 127 -14.34 -21.82 6.94
N ASN A 128 -14.49 -20.52 6.70
CA ASN A 128 -15.72 -19.80 6.99
C ASN A 128 -16.89 -20.32 6.11
N ARG A 129 -17.93 -20.88 6.76
CA ARG A 129 -19.09 -21.49 6.08
C ARG A 129 -19.81 -20.55 5.10
N HIS A 130 -19.82 -19.22 5.37
CA HIS A 130 -20.45 -18.22 4.53
C HIS A 130 -19.66 -17.91 3.25
N LYS A 131 -18.41 -18.37 3.19
CA LYS A 131 -17.52 -18.19 2.03
C LYS A 131 -17.24 -19.48 1.26
N LYS A 132 -18.00 -20.53 1.56
CA LYS A 132 -17.92 -21.77 0.78
C LYS A 132 -18.28 -21.51 -0.68
N GLY A 133 -17.40 -21.94 -1.60
CA GLY A 133 -17.53 -21.67 -3.04
C GLY A 133 -17.20 -20.23 -3.44
N TRP A 134 -16.82 -19.36 -2.48
CA TRP A 134 -16.43 -17.97 -2.73
C TRP A 134 -15.02 -17.68 -2.19
N ASN A 135 -14.11 -18.59 -2.51
CA ASN A 135 -12.70 -18.50 -2.15
C ASN A 135 -11.84 -19.24 -3.19
N SER A 136 -10.55 -18.93 -3.21
CA SER A 136 -9.59 -19.48 -4.18
C SER A 136 -9.30 -20.98 -4.00
N GLY A 137 -9.58 -21.55 -2.85
CA GLY A 137 -9.47 -23.00 -2.61
C GLY A 137 -10.61 -23.80 -3.23
N ASP A 138 -11.82 -23.24 -3.22
CA ASP A 138 -13.02 -23.94 -3.71
C ASP A 138 -13.29 -23.70 -5.20
N THR A 139 -12.93 -22.51 -5.72
CA THR A 139 -13.26 -22.15 -7.10
C THR A 139 -12.12 -21.34 -7.75
N GLY A 140 -12.13 -21.31 -9.09
CA GLY A 140 -11.09 -20.63 -9.86
C GLY A 140 -9.77 -21.38 -9.83
N PRO A 141 -8.73 -20.86 -9.14
CA PRO A 141 -7.39 -21.48 -9.13
C PRO A 141 -7.33 -22.79 -8.35
N GLN A 142 -8.28 -23.03 -7.44
CA GLN A 142 -8.27 -24.17 -6.51
C GLN A 142 -6.93 -24.28 -5.75
N ARG A 143 -6.47 -23.16 -5.21
CA ARG A 143 -5.13 -22.98 -4.66
C ARG A 143 -5.16 -21.96 -3.51
N ASP A 144 -4.26 -22.12 -2.55
CA ASP A 144 -3.99 -21.10 -1.51
C ASP A 144 -3.04 -20.03 -2.06
N LEU A 145 -3.61 -19.04 -2.73
CA LEU A 145 -2.83 -17.94 -3.32
C LEU A 145 -2.12 -17.09 -2.26
N LEU A 146 -2.80 -16.86 -1.11
CA LEU A 146 -2.20 -16.11 0.00
C LEU A 146 -1.04 -16.87 0.62
N GLY A 147 -1.18 -18.18 0.86
CA GLY A 147 -0.10 -19.00 1.40
C GLY A 147 1.12 -19.05 0.51
N ASP A 148 0.92 -19.18 -0.79
CA ASP A 148 2.01 -19.24 -1.75
C ASP A 148 2.81 -17.93 -1.82
N ILE A 149 2.15 -16.78 -1.95
CA ILE A 149 2.86 -15.48 -1.98
C ILE A 149 3.49 -15.15 -0.62
N THR A 150 2.83 -15.52 0.49
CA THR A 150 3.37 -15.30 1.84
C THR A 150 4.71 -16.01 2.02
N ARG A 151 4.80 -17.27 1.59
CA ARG A 151 6.05 -18.04 1.62
C ARG A 151 7.11 -17.37 0.77
N ALA A 152 6.82 -17.08 -0.51
CA ALA A 152 7.79 -16.51 -1.45
C ALA A 152 8.32 -15.14 -0.99
N VAL A 153 7.44 -14.26 -0.49
CA VAL A 153 7.80 -12.94 0.02
C VAL A 153 8.74 -13.07 1.23
N ARG A 154 8.43 -13.97 2.17
CA ARG A 154 9.27 -14.20 3.35
C ARG A 154 10.61 -14.85 3.00
N ASP A 155 10.63 -15.79 2.07
CA ASP A 155 11.86 -16.43 1.58
C ASP A 155 12.81 -15.40 0.92
N CYS A 156 12.25 -14.33 0.33
CA CYS A 156 13.01 -13.18 -0.16
C CYS A 156 13.48 -12.22 0.94
N GLY A 157 13.09 -12.43 2.20
CA GLY A 157 13.43 -11.56 3.33
C GLY A 157 12.56 -10.30 3.44
N LEU A 158 11.41 -10.27 2.77
CA LEU A 158 10.44 -9.19 2.86
C LEU A 158 9.37 -9.50 3.94
N LYS A 159 8.76 -8.44 4.49
CA LYS A 159 7.62 -8.58 5.38
C LYS A 159 6.33 -8.79 4.55
N MET A 160 5.46 -9.69 5.01
CA MET A 160 4.18 -9.94 4.33
C MET A 160 3.02 -9.39 5.14
N GLY A 161 2.27 -8.49 4.53
CA GLY A 161 1.03 -7.91 5.04
C GLY A 161 -0.19 -8.39 4.26
N ILE A 162 -1.34 -8.19 4.86
CA ILE A 162 -2.65 -8.44 4.25
C ILE A 162 -3.46 -7.15 4.20
N TYR A 163 -4.20 -6.95 3.11
CA TYR A 163 -5.35 -6.07 3.10
C TYR A 163 -6.61 -6.93 3.31
N TYR A 164 -7.49 -6.46 4.15
CA TYR A 164 -8.78 -7.07 4.39
C TYR A 164 -9.87 -6.00 4.43
N SER A 165 -10.82 -6.05 3.49
CA SER A 165 -11.96 -5.17 3.55
C SER A 165 -12.82 -5.48 4.78
N SER A 166 -12.95 -4.52 5.68
CA SER A 166 -13.80 -4.62 6.86
C SER A 166 -15.28 -4.61 6.51
N VAL A 167 -15.63 -4.15 5.31
CA VAL A 167 -17.00 -4.17 4.77
C VAL A 167 -17.04 -5.00 3.50
N GLU A 168 -18.20 -5.57 3.17
CA GLU A 168 -18.36 -6.29 1.91
C GLU A 168 -19.75 -6.07 1.31
N TRP A 169 -19.84 -6.20 -0.01
CA TRP A 169 -21.06 -5.89 -0.74
C TRP A 169 -22.11 -7.01 -0.72
N GLU A 170 -21.75 -8.22 -0.34
CA GLU A 170 -22.63 -9.38 -0.35
C GLU A 170 -23.39 -9.58 0.93
N THR A 171 -22.88 -9.06 2.04
CA THR A 171 -23.46 -9.24 3.36
C THR A 171 -24.00 -7.94 3.92
N ASN A 172 -24.76 -8.06 5.00
CA ASN A 172 -25.31 -6.92 5.73
C ASN A 172 -24.22 -6.28 6.60
N SER A 173 -23.19 -5.75 5.95
CA SER A 173 -22.27 -4.84 6.61
C SER A 173 -22.97 -3.47 6.77
N SER A 174 -22.61 -2.70 7.75
CA SER A 174 -23.23 -1.40 8.12
C SER A 174 -23.27 -0.36 6.99
N HIS A 175 -22.77 -0.71 5.83
CA HIS A 175 -22.86 0.07 4.60
C HIS A 175 -24.31 0.48 4.26
N ARG A 176 -25.31 -0.22 4.81
CA ARG A 176 -26.72 0.14 4.75
C ARG A 176 -27.39 -0.09 6.10
N PRO A 177 -27.56 0.96 6.89
CA PRO A 177 -28.20 0.88 8.22
C PRO A 177 -29.58 0.23 8.21
N GLU A 178 -30.26 0.21 7.07
CA GLU A 178 -31.61 -0.35 6.88
C GLU A 178 -31.63 -1.85 6.58
N GLY A 179 -30.51 -2.56 6.71
CA GLY A 179 -30.46 -4.02 6.62
C GLY A 179 -30.61 -4.59 5.20
N GLY A 180 -30.35 -3.80 4.16
CA GLY A 180 -30.41 -4.26 2.78
C GLY A 180 -29.09 -4.84 2.28
N PHE A 181 -29.15 -6.01 1.65
CA PHE A 181 -28.00 -6.49 0.88
C PHE A 181 -27.70 -5.56 -0.28
N PHE A 182 -26.44 -5.42 -0.61
CA PHE A 182 -25.99 -4.59 -1.73
C PHE A 182 -26.45 -5.17 -3.08
N ILE A 183 -26.47 -6.49 -3.20
CA ILE A 183 -26.85 -7.22 -4.41
C ILE A 183 -28.32 -7.62 -4.41
N PRO A 184 -28.96 -7.75 -5.61
CA PRO A 184 -30.36 -8.14 -5.72
C PRO A 184 -30.65 -9.52 -5.10
N GLN A 185 -31.85 -9.69 -4.59
CA GLN A 185 -32.30 -10.95 -3.97
C GLN A 185 -32.16 -12.14 -4.92
N ARG A 186 -32.49 -11.99 -6.21
CA ARG A 186 -32.35 -13.07 -7.21
C ARG A 186 -30.92 -13.61 -7.29
N ASP A 187 -29.93 -12.74 -7.17
CA ASP A 187 -28.51 -13.10 -7.29
C ASP A 187 -28.04 -13.80 -6.02
N ARG A 188 -28.53 -13.36 -4.87
CA ARG A 188 -28.34 -14.05 -3.58
C ARG A 188 -28.94 -15.46 -3.61
N GLU A 189 -30.15 -15.59 -4.13
CA GLU A 189 -30.83 -16.88 -4.27
C GLU A 189 -30.08 -17.81 -5.24
N LYS A 190 -29.66 -17.29 -6.41
CA LYS A 190 -28.86 -18.04 -7.41
C LYS A 190 -27.60 -18.64 -6.81
N PHE A 191 -26.89 -17.91 -5.97
CA PHE A 191 -25.60 -18.32 -5.41
C PHE A 191 -25.69 -18.83 -3.96
N GLY A 192 -26.90 -18.93 -3.40
CA GLY A 192 -27.07 -19.40 -2.02
C GLY A 192 -26.43 -18.51 -0.96
N ILE A 193 -26.36 -17.19 -1.20
CA ILE A 193 -25.77 -16.25 -0.25
C ILE A 193 -26.74 -16.05 0.91
N ALA A 194 -26.43 -16.68 2.03
CA ALA A 194 -27.24 -16.60 3.24
C ALA A 194 -27.01 -15.29 4.00
N GLU A 195 -27.97 -14.90 4.81
CA GLU A 195 -27.79 -13.85 5.81
C GLU A 195 -26.80 -14.30 6.87
N ALA A 196 -25.97 -13.36 7.33
CA ALA A 196 -25.02 -13.57 8.40
C ALA A 196 -25.01 -12.38 9.35
N ARG A 197 -24.74 -12.63 10.61
CA ARG A 197 -24.31 -11.57 11.55
C ARG A 197 -22.84 -11.25 11.24
N TYR A 198 -22.64 -10.29 10.36
CA TYR A 198 -21.36 -10.08 9.68
C TYR A 198 -20.14 -10.02 10.61
N PRO A 199 -20.14 -9.22 11.70
CA PRO A 199 -18.98 -9.19 12.58
C PRO A 199 -18.69 -10.53 13.25
N ASP A 200 -19.72 -11.19 13.77
CA ASP A 200 -19.58 -12.41 14.57
C ASP A 200 -19.31 -13.65 13.73
N GLU A 201 -19.88 -13.72 12.52
CA GLU A 201 -19.85 -14.94 11.71
C GLU A 201 -18.84 -14.86 10.55
N ILE A 202 -18.42 -13.66 10.14
CA ILE A 202 -17.51 -13.49 9.01
C ILE A 202 -16.26 -12.67 9.41
N LEU A 203 -16.42 -11.40 9.80
CA LEU A 203 -15.30 -10.48 9.99
C LEU A 203 -14.28 -10.99 11.02
N ILE A 204 -14.71 -11.12 12.27
CA ILE A 204 -13.80 -11.50 13.37
C ILE A 204 -13.26 -12.94 13.20
N PRO A 205 -14.06 -13.94 12.83
CA PRO A 205 -13.55 -15.28 12.52
C PRO A 205 -12.48 -15.28 11.42
N GLN A 206 -12.70 -14.57 10.30
CA GLN A 206 -11.74 -14.52 9.21
C GLN A 206 -10.48 -13.75 9.56
N LEU A 207 -10.57 -12.61 10.25
CA LEU A 207 -9.39 -11.88 10.73
C LEU A 207 -8.52 -12.76 11.65
N LYS A 208 -9.16 -13.49 12.60
CA LYS A 208 -8.44 -14.42 13.48
C LYS A 208 -7.86 -15.62 12.72
N GLU A 209 -8.57 -16.16 11.73
CA GLU A 209 -8.08 -17.21 10.84
C GLU A 209 -6.81 -16.75 10.10
N LEU A 210 -6.86 -15.56 9.47
CA LEU A 210 -5.74 -14.98 8.75
C LEU A 210 -4.53 -14.74 9.65
N VAL A 211 -4.74 -14.15 10.81
CA VAL A 211 -3.66 -13.90 11.80
C VAL A 211 -3.04 -15.20 12.31
N THR A 212 -3.87 -16.19 12.62
CA THR A 212 -3.39 -17.47 13.16
C THR A 212 -2.62 -18.28 12.12
N ASN A 213 -3.15 -18.37 10.89
CA ASN A 213 -2.60 -19.25 9.87
C ASN A 213 -1.45 -18.62 9.09
N TYR A 214 -1.49 -17.30 8.84
CA TYR A 214 -0.53 -16.62 7.97
C TYR A 214 0.38 -15.64 8.71
N GLN A 215 0.06 -15.26 9.94
CA GLN A 215 0.88 -14.38 10.81
C GLN A 215 1.38 -13.12 10.08
N PRO A 216 0.49 -12.28 9.51
CA PRO A 216 0.92 -11.12 8.74
C PRO A 216 1.70 -10.11 9.59
N SER A 217 2.73 -9.48 9.00
CA SER A 217 3.48 -8.40 9.63
C SER A 217 2.71 -7.07 9.62
N LEU A 218 1.69 -6.96 8.75
CA LEU A 218 0.85 -5.76 8.60
C LEU A 218 -0.58 -6.17 8.26
N ILE A 219 -1.55 -5.50 8.86
CA ILE A 219 -2.96 -5.62 8.50
C ILE A 219 -3.46 -4.24 8.05
N PHE A 220 -3.75 -4.13 6.75
CA PHE A 220 -4.41 -2.99 6.17
C PHE A 220 -5.91 -3.29 6.12
N ALA A 221 -6.67 -2.75 7.07
CA ALA A 221 -8.12 -2.83 7.08
C ALA A 221 -8.73 -1.73 6.19
N ASP A 222 -9.94 -1.94 5.69
CA ASP A 222 -10.62 -0.96 4.86
C ASP A 222 -12.11 -0.89 5.19
N GLY A 223 -12.42 -0.08 6.19
CA GLY A 223 -13.76 0.14 6.73
C GLY A 223 -13.94 1.51 7.36
N GLY A 224 -12.87 2.29 7.49
CA GLY A 224 -12.89 3.58 8.20
C GLY A 224 -13.71 4.67 7.53
N GLU A 225 -13.93 4.57 6.22
CA GLU A 225 -14.70 5.56 5.44
C GLU A 225 -16.21 5.21 5.36
N TRP A 226 -16.61 4.09 5.96
CA TRP A 226 -17.98 3.60 5.91
C TRP A 226 -18.68 3.84 7.25
N ASP A 227 -20.02 3.83 7.27
CA ASP A 227 -20.77 3.86 8.53
C ASP A 227 -20.68 2.49 9.24
N PHE A 228 -19.47 2.19 9.74
CA PHE A 228 -19.07 0.93 10.33
C PHE A 228 -18.42 1.20 11.68
N SER A 229 -19.25 1.24 12.75
CA SER A 229 -18.79 1.66 14.07
C SER A 229 -17.88 0.65 14.76
N GLU A 230 -17.05 1.13 15.67
CA GLU A 230 -16.16 0.31 16.51
C GLU A 230 -16.91 -0.74 17.34
N GLU A 231 -18.11 -0.37 17.85
CA GLU A 231 -18.95 -1.27 18.63
C GLU A 231 -19.53 -2.39 17.77
N TYR A 232 -20.04 -2.06 16.58
CA TYR A 232 -20.57 -3.05 15.65
C TYR A 232 -19.48 -3.97 15.12
N SER A 233 -18.32 -3.44 14.74
CA SER A 233 -17.19 -4.19 14.19
C SER A 233 -16.43 -5.01 15.22
N GLN A 234 -16.61 -4.74 16.52
CA GLN A 234 -15.81 -5.34 17.62
C GLN A 234 -14.31 -5.06 17.46
N THR A 235 -13.97 -3.89 16.94
CA THR A 235 -12.58 -3.54 16.60
C THR A 235 -11.68 -3.54 17.83
N LYS A 236 -12.12 -2.94 18.95
CA LYS A 236 -11.31 -2.89 20.18
C LYS A 236 -11.03 -4.27 20.76
N GLU A 237 -12.01 -5.16 20.77
CA GLU A 237 -11.87 -6.54 21.22
C GLU A 237 -10.92 -7.33 20.31
N PHE A 238 -11.01 -7.14 19.00
CA PHE A 238 -10.09 -7.76 18.05
C PHE A 238 -8.65 -7.27 18.25
N LEU A 239 -8.43 -5.94 18.33
CA LEU A 239 -7.10 -5.37 18.55
C LEU A 239 -6.52 -5.78 19.93
N CYS A 240 -7.36 -5.83 20.97
CA CYS A 240 -6.96 -6.32 22.27
C CYS A 240 -6.45 -7.77 22.19
N TRP A 241 -7.17 -8.66 21.50
CA TRP A 241 -6.71 -10.03 21.23
C TRP A 241 -5.44 -10.05 20.39
N LEU A 242 -5.35 -9.23 19.33
CA LEU A 242 -4.21 -9.18 18.43
C LEU A 242 -2.91 -8.81 19.18
N TYR A 243 -2.98 -7.86 20.10
CA TYR A 243 -1.80 -7.35 20.80
C TYR A 243 -1.42 -8.18 22.05
N ASN A 244 -2.34 -8.97 22.60
CA ASN A 244 -2.06 -9.82 23.77
C ASN A 244 -1.76 -11.28 23.40
N ASP A 245 -2.55 -11.88 22.50
CA ASP A 245 -2.64 -13.33 22.37
C ASP A 245 -2.27 -13.86 20.97
N ALA A 246 -2.24 -12.98 19.94
CA ALA A 246 -1.92 -13.43 18.60
C ALA A 246 -0.47 -13.88 18.44
N PRO A 247 -0.18 -14.87 17.57
CA PRO A 247 1.17 -15.42 17.40
C PRO A 247 2.18 -14.41 16.84
N ASN A 248 1.71 -13.37 16.15
CA ASN A 248 2.51 -12.30 15.52
C ASN A 248 2.44 -10.95 16.26
N LYS A 249 1.97 -10.93 17.50
CA LYS A 249 1.68 -9.72 18.28
C LYS A 249 2.86 -8.75 18.43
N ASP A 250 4.08 -9.26 18.42
CA ASP A 250 5.29 -8.45 18.60
C ASP A 250 5.79 -7.84 17.27
N GLU A 251 5.21 -8.25 16.14
CA GLU A 251 5.64 -7.83 14.81
C GLU A 251 4.55 -7.06 14.04
N VAL A 252 3.28 -7.41 14.24
CA VAL A 252 2.17 -6.88 13.45
C VAL A 252 1.98 -5.39 13.66
N VAL A 253 1.70 -4.66 12.57
CA VAL A 253 1.21 -3.27 12.61
C VAL A 253 -0.17 -3.20 11.94
N VAL A 254 -0.99 -2.25 12.39
CA VAL A 254 -2.34 -2.04 11.85
C VAL A 254 -2.55 -0.59 11.43
N ASN A 255 -3.29 -0.39 10.34
CA ASN A 255 -3.69 0.96 9.93
C ASN A 255 -4.88 1.48 10.75
N ASP A 256 -5.28 2.69 10.43
CA ASP A 256 -6.38 3.44 11.08
C ASP A 256 -7.76 3.23 10.41
N ARG A 257 -7.99 2.13 9.64
CA ARG A 257 -9.21 1.98 8.83
C ARG A 257 -10.08 0.75 9.18
N PHE A 258 -10.02 0.23 10.41
CA PHE A 258 -10.87 -0.89 10.82
C PHE A 258 -12.34 -0.47 10.98
N CYS A 259 -12.60 0.73 11.48
CA CYS A 259 -13.92 1.29 11.70
C CYS A 259 -13.89 2.82 11.56
N LYS A 260 -15.06 3.46 11.54
CA LYS A 260 -15.23 4.89 11.26
C LYS A 260 -14.62 5.83 12.30
N GLU A 261 -14.39 5.36 13.52
CA GLU A 261 -13.83 6.15 14.60
C GLU A 261 -12.29 6.24 14.55
N MET A 262 -11.64 5.41 13.71
CA MET A 262 -10.18 5.30 13.72
C MET A 262 -9.43 6.32 12.84
N PRO A 263 -9.92 6.73 11.64
CA PRO A 263 -9.10 7.51 10.71
C PRO A 263 -8.52 8.79 11.34
N GLY A 264 -7.18 8.86 11.39
CA GLY A 264 -6.42 9.97 11.97
C GLY A 264 -6.44 10.08 13.50
N GLU A 265 -7.03 9.11 14.20
CA GLU A 265 -7.18 9.13 15.65
C GLU A 265 -6.55 7.89 16.33
N HIS A 266 -6.73 6.69 15.76
CA HIS A 266 -6.32 5.42 16.35
C HIS A 266 -5.63 4.52 15.34
N GLY A 267 -4.79 3.59 15.82
CA GLY A 267 -4.03 2.63 15.02
C GLY A 267 -2.52 2.85 15.12
N ASP A 268 -1.74 1.88 14.66
CA ASP A 268 -0.28 1.98 14.68
C ASP A 268 0.23 3.00 13.65
N TYR A 269 -0.47 3.18 12.53
CA TYR A 269 -0.16 4.20 11.54
C TYR A 269 -1.42 4.73 10.86
N TYR A 270 -1.40 5.98 10.43
CA TYR A 270 -2.48 6.60 9.68
C TYR A 270 -2.28 6.39 8.19
N SER A 271 -3.36 6.12 7.47
CA SER A 271 -3.31 5.85 6.04
C SER A 271 -3.94 6.98 5.24
N THR A 272 -3.30 7.32 4.12
CA THR A 272 -3.82 8.26 3.14
C THR A 272 -3.84 7.62 1.76
N GLU A 273 -4.70 8.14 0.89
CA GLU A 273 -4.86 7.66 -0.48
C GLU A 273 -5.00 8.85 -1.42
N TYR A 274 -4.05 8.99 -2.36
CA TYR A 274 -3.94 10.12 -3.29
C TYR A 274 -4.07 11.49 -2.61
N ASN A 275 -3.48 11.60 -1.43
CA ASN A 275 -3.50 12.83 -0.66
C ASN A 275 -2.24 13.65 -0.93
N ASP A 276 -2.40 14.79 -1.61
CA ASP A 276 -1.29 15.71 -1.91
C ASP A 276 -0.97 16.67 -0.75
N LYS A 277 -1.67 16.55 0.38
CA LYS A 277 -1.41 17.33 1.59
C LYS A 277 -0.12 16.89 2.28
N ASP A 278 0.26 17.61 3.33
CA ASP A 278 1.54 17.43 4.01
C ASP A 278 1.66 16.15 4.88
N GLY A 279 0.70 15.21 4.76
CA GLY A 279 0.65 14.01 5.59
C GLY A 279 0.50 14.35 7.08
N PHE A 280 0.87 13.44 7.95
CA PHE A 280 0.84 13.65 9.41
C PHE A 280 2.20 14.09 9.99
N GLY A 281 3.23 14.20 9.14
CA GLY A 281 4.56 14.64 9.53
C GLY A 281 5.18 13.74 10.59
N ARG A 282 5.64 14.36 11.70
CA ARG A 282 6.23 13.65 12.85
C ARG A 282 5.22 13.32 13.96
N LEU A 283 3.98 13.74 13.82
CA LEU A 283 2.99 13.59 14.88
C LEU A 283 2.63 12.12 15.08
N HIS A 284 2.55 11.38 13.98
CA HIS A 284 2.23 9.96 13.98
C HIS A 284 2.82 9.28 12.72
N PRO A 285 3.26 8.02 12.77
CA PRO A 285 3.60 7.25 11.58
C PRO A 285 2.42 7.22 10.60
N TRP A 286 2.72 7.32 9.30
CA TRP A 286 1.69 7.34 8.27
C TRP A 286 2.18 6.72 6.97
N GLU A 287 1.23 6.31 6.14
CA GLU A 287 1.47 5.66 4.88
C GLU A 287 0.57 6.25 3.80
N GLU A 288 1.15 6.56 2.66
CA GLU A 288 0.43 6.97 1.46
C GLU A 288 0.36 5.82 0.48
N SER A 289 -0.86 5.41 0.06
CA SER A 289 -1.06 4.43 -0.99
C SER A 289 -1.41 5.07 -2.32
N ARG A 290 -0.77 4.60 -3.42
CA ARG A 290 -1.04 5.05 -4.79
C ARG A 290 -0.90 3.92 -5.79
N GLY A 291 -1.69 3.99 -6.87
CA GLY A 291 -1.53 3.14 -8.05
C GLY A 291 -0.38 3.58 -8.96
N ILE A 292 0.22 2.62 -9.67
CA ILE A 292 1.07 2.95 -10.83
C ILE A 292 0.22 3.51 -11.96
N GLY A 293 -1.02 3.00 -12.12
CA GLY A 293 -2.05 3.49 -13.03
C GLY A 293 -3.14 4.27 -12.31
N LYS A 294 -4.24 4.53 -12.99
CA LYS A 294 -5.46 5.18 -12.45
C LYS A 294 -6.38 4.22 -11.71
N SER A 295 -6.12 2.93 -11.79
CA SER A 295 -6.84 1.86 -11.10
C SER A 295 -5.88 1.08 -10.20
N TYR A 296 -6.35 0.62 -9.06
CA TYR A 296 -5.57 -0.30 -8.24
C TYR A 296 -5.61 -1.72 -8.83
N GLY A 297 -6.80 -2.28 -9.10
CA GLY A 297 -6.91 -3.51 -9.86
C GLY A 297 -6.57 -3.31 -11.33
N TYR A 298 -6.09 -4.36 -12.00
CA TYR A 298 -5.80 -4.28 -13.44
C TYR A 298 -7.02 -3.80 -14.22
N ASN A 299 -6.86 -2.72 -14.96
CA ASN A 299 -7.89 -2.16 -15.83
C ASN A 299 -7.43 -2.18 -17.29
N ARG A 300 -8.04 -3.04 -18.12
CA ARG A 300 -7.71 -3.18 -19.55
C ARG A 300 -8.00 -1.93 -20.39
N ALA A 301 -8.73 -0.97 -19.84
CA ALA A 301 -9.02 0.28 -20.51
C ALA A 301 -7.89 1.32 -20.38
N GLU A 302 -6.95 1.12 -19.45
CA GLU A 302 -5.80 2.01 -19.30
C GLU A 302 -4.87 1.95 -20.51
N GLN A 303 -4.44 3.13 -20.94
CA GLN A 303 -3.44 3.33 -21.99
C GLN A 303 -2.12 3.73 -21.34
N LEU A 304 -1.04 3.84 -22.13
CA LEU A 304 0.28 4.16 -21.63
C LEU A 304 0.32 5.49 -20.84
N GLU A 305 -0.42 6.47 -21.29
CA GLU A 305 -0.56 7.80 -20.65
C GLU A 305 -1.32 7.81 -19.33
N ASP A 306 -2.03 6.73 -19.01
CA ASP A 306 -2.72 6.57 -17.73
C ASP A 306 -1.80 6.06 -16.62
N TYR A 307 -0.62 5.55 -16.98
CA TYR A 307 0.40 5.08 -16.04
C TYR A 307 1.39 6.19 -15.70
N CYS A 308 1.73 6.30 -14.43
CA CYS A 308 2.83 7.16 -13.99
C CYS A 308 4.15 6.77 -14.66
N THR A 309 4.96 7.76 -14.99
CA THR A 309 6.34 7.53 -15.41
C THR A 309 7.21 7.10 -14.22
N SER A 310 8.34 6.47 -14.48
CA SER A 310 9.30 6.10 -13.43
C SER A 310 9.77 7.32 -12.64
N GLN A 311 10.00 8.45 -13.32
CA GLN A 311 10.35 9.70 -12.66
C GLN A 311 9.26 10.16 -11.70
N GLN A 312 7.99 10.17 -12.11
CA GLN A 312 6.88 10.58 -11.24
C GLN A 312 6.80 9.71 -9.99
N LEU A 313 6.94 8.38 -10.13
CA LEU A 313 6.88 7.44 -9.00
C LEU A 313 8.05 7.63 -8.01
N ILE A 314 9.27 7.84 -8.54
CA ILE A 314 10.45 8.12 -7.71
C ILE A 314 10.29 9.46 -6.98
N LEU A 315 9.76 10.49 -7.65
CA LEU A 315 9.50 11.78 -7.01
C LEU A 315 8.39 11.68 -5.93
N GLN A 316 7.37 10.85 -6.13
CA GLN A 316 6.37 10.57 -5.10
C GLN A 316 7.00 9.87 -3.89
N LEU A 317 7.82 8.84 -4.10
CA LEU A 317 8.55 8.16 -3.03
C LEU A 317 9.40 9.16 -2.22
N ILE A 318 10.21 9.97 -2.89
CA ILE A 318 11.07 10.98 -2.25
C ILE A 318 10.23 11.96 -1.43
N GLY A 319 9.17 12.51 -2.04
CA GLY A 319 8.32 13.52 -1.41
C GLY A 319 7.57 12.99 -0.17
N ILE A 320 7.07 11.76 -0.22
CA ILE A 320 6.39 11.10 0.90
C ILE A 320 7.38 10.85 2.04
N VAL A 321 8.55 10.26 1.73
CA VAL A 321 9.56 9.94 2.74
C VAL A 321 10.15 11.20 3.37
N ALA A 322 10.40 12.26 2.60
CA ALA A 322 10.87 13.55 3.13
C ALA A 322 9.86 14.19 4.11
N LYS A 323 8.58 13.83 4.01
CA LYS A 323 7.52 14.22 4.93
C LYS A 323 7.29 13.21 6.09
N GLY A 324 8.15 12.20 6.20
CA GLY A 324 8.13 11.19 7.27
C GLY A 324 7.20 10.00 7.04
N GLY A 325 6.58 9.88 5.85
CA GLY A 325 5.66 8.81 5.51
C GLY A 325 6.33 7.55 4.95
N ASN A 326 5.57 6.48 4.87
CA ASN A 326 5.85 5.30 4.08
C ASN A 326 5.09 5.38 2.75
N PHE A 327 5.67 4.86 1.68
CA PHE A 327 5.02 4.78 0.37
C PHE A 327 4.61 3.34 0.05
N LEU A 328 3.31 3.10 -0.10
CA LEU A 328 2.73 1.82 -0.49
C LEU A 328 2.27 1.90 -1.94
N LEU A 329 3.11 1.38 -2.88
CA LEU A 329 2.88 1.48 -4.32
C LEU A 329 2.15 0.25 -4.84
N ASN A 330 0.99 0.45 -5.47
CA ASN A 330 0.13 -0.63 -5.91
C ASN A 330 0.45 -1.14 -7.32
N VAL A 331 0.38 -2.47 -7.45
CA VAL A 331 0.33 -3.20 -8.72
C VAL A 331 -1.01 -3.94 -8.86
N GLY A 332 -1.52 -4.05 -10.08
CA GLY A 332 -2.74 -4.76 -10.43
C GLY A 332 -2.45 -5.93 -11.37
N PRO A 333 -2.32 -7.17 -10.87
CA PRO A 333 -2.11 -8.34 -11.73
C PRO A 333 -3.35 -8.70 -12.56
N THR A 334 -3.10 -9.29 -13.73
CA THR A 334 -4.14 -9.88 -14.58
C THR A 334 -4.72 -11.16 -13.96
N ALA A 335 -5.89 -11.60 -14.42
CA ALA A 335 -6.57 -12.78 -13.87
C ALA A 335 -5.76 -14.08 -13.98
N ASP A 336 -4.87 -14.17 -14.95
CA ASP A 336 -3.96 -15.30 -15.12
C ASP A 336 -2.73 -15.25 -14.18
N GLY A 337 -2.53 -14.17 -13.42
CA GLY A 337 -1.45 -14.05 -12.45
C GLY A 337 -0.19 -13.34 -12.92
N ARG A 338 -0.24 -12.60 -14.03
CA ARG A 338 0.90 -11.81 -14.51
C ARG A 338 0.80 -10.35 -14.04
N ILE A 339 1.90 -9.80 -13.58
CA ILE A 339 2.03 -8.36 -13.40
C ILE A 339 2.25 -7.72 -14.77
N PRO A 340 1.48 -6.69 -15.18
CA PRO A 340 1.64 -6.02 -16.46
C PRO A 340 3.08 -5.53 -16.69
N VAL A 341 3.61 -5.70 -17.91
CA VAL A 341 5.01 -5.36 -18.21
C VAL A 341 5.34 -3.92 -17.87
N ILE A 342 4.43 -2.98 -18.14
CA ILE A 342 4.64 -1.58 -17.80
C ILE A 342 4.86 -1.37 -16.29
N GLN A 343 4.11 -2.08 -15.44
CA GLN A 343 4.27 -2.01 -14.00
C GLN A 343 5.59 -2.64 -13.55
N GLN A 344 5.99 -3.78 -14.16
CA GLN A 344 7.29 -4.39 -13.88
C GLN A 344 8.45 -3.45 -14.24
N GLU A 345 8.39 -2.75 -15.37
CA GLU A 345 9.41 -1.79 -15.78
C GLU A 345 9.52 -0.63 -14.77
N ARG A 346 8.38 -0.08 -14.32
CA ARG A 346 8.37 0.96 -13.29
C ARG A 346 9.03 0.51 -11.99
N LEU A 347 8.73 -0.72 -11.54
CA LEU A 347 9.35 -1.28 -10.34
C LEU A 347 10.87 -1.48 -10.50
N ARG A 348 11.32 -1.97 -11.67
CA ARG A 348 12.75 -2.11 -11.94
C ARG A 348 13.48 -0.77 -11.97
N ASP A 349 12.85 0.27 -12.50
CA ASP A 349 13.40 1.62 -12.54
C ASP A 349 13.56 2.20 -11.12
N ILE A 350 12.52 2.05 -10.28
CA ILE A 350 12.60 2.42 -8.87
C ILE A 350 13.75 1.66 -8.20
N GLY A 351 13.86 0.35 -8.44
CA GLY A 351 14.94 -0.47 -7.87
C GLY A 351 16.33 -0.01 -8.27
N ARG A 352 16.53 0.38 -9.55
CA ARG A 352 17.82 0.93 -9.99
C ARG A 352 18.17 2.22 -9.27
N TRP A 353 17.20 3.10 -9.06
CA TRP A 353 17.39 4.32 -8.29
C TRP A 353 17.67 4.04 -6.81
N MET A 354 16.88 3.15 -6.20
CA MET A 354 17.02 2.75 -4.79
C MET A 354 18.36 2.07 -4.49
N ALA A 355 18.93 1.33 -5.46
CA ALA A 355 20.25 0.70 -5.30
C ALA A 355 21.39 1.72 -5.09
N VAL A 356 21.21 2.94 -5.54
CA VAL A 356 22.17 4.05 -5.36
C VAL A 356 21.80 4.93 -4.17
N ASN A 357 20.51 5.22 -4.01
CA ASN A 357 20.03 6.28 -3.13
C ASN A 357 19.29 5.76 -1.87
N GLY A 358 19.20 4.44 -1.69
CA GLY A 358 18.40 3.83 -0.62
C GLY A 358 18.81 4.25 0.78
N GLU A 359 20.08 4.62 1.03
CA GLU A 359 20.52 5.10 2.34
C GLU A 359 19.87 6.44 2.75
N ALA A 360 19.38 7.23 1.78
CA ALA A 360 18.63 8.45 2.04
C ALA A 360 17.13 8.20 2.29
N ILE A 361 16.66 6.96 2.07
CA ILE A 361 15.25 6.55 2.15
C ILE A 361 15.01 5.66 3.37
N TYR A 362 15.69 4.51 3.45
CA TYR A 362 15.45 3.54 4.53
C TYR A 362 15.85 4.09 5.89
N GLY A 363 14.98 3.92 6.88
CA GLY A 363 15.23 4.39 8.24
C GLY A 363 15.44 5.90 8.36
N SER A 364 15.14 6.65 7.29
CA SER A 364 15.26 8.08 7.31
C SER A 364 14.09 8.75 8.03
N GLU A 365 14.34 9.95 8.52
CA GLU A 365 13.37 10.85 9.15
C GLU A 365 13.33 12.19 8.41
N MET A 366 12.34 13.01 8.74
CA MET A 366 12.30 14.41 8.31
C MET A 366 13.53 15.16 8.82
N CYS A 367 14.26 15.83 7.94
CA CYS A 367 15.39 16.64 8.36
C CYS A 367 14.95 17.90 9.11
N THR A 368 15.61 18.19 10.24
CA THR A 368 15.38 19.41 11.05
C THR A 368 16.63 20.27 11.18
N ARG A 369 17.76 19.80 10.68
CA ARG A 369 19.05 20.50 10.76
C ARG A 369 19.24 21.50 9.63
N LEU A 370 18.58 21.28 8.51
CA LEU A 370 18.69 22.07 7.29
C LEU A 370 17.33 22.51 6.77
N GLN A 371 17.29 23.60 6.01
CA GLN A 371 16.09 24.11 5.34
C GLN A 371 16.45 24.66 3.95
N HIS A 372 15.50 24.59 3.03
CA HIS A 372 15.53 25.19 1.69
C HIS A 372 14.16 25.74 1.32
N ASP A 373 14.10 26.57 0.26
CA ASP A 373 12.88 27.14 -0.31
C ASP A 373 12.65 26.66 -1.78
N ASP A 374 13.43 25.68 -2.25
CA ASP A 374 13.34 25.17 -3.63
C ASP A 374 12.36 23.99 -3.71
N GLU A 375 11.35 24.08 -4.58
CA GLU A 375 10.35 23.02 -4.81
C GLU A 375 10.93 21.72 -5.42
N HIS A 376 12.16 21.79 -5.95
CA HIS A 376 12.87 20.66 -6.55
C HIS A 376 13.88 20.01 -5.61
N ALA A 377 13.87 20.40 -4.35
CA ALA A 377 14.74 19.87 -3.32
C ALA A 377 13.93 19.17 -2.21
N PHE A 378 14.50 18.12 -1.66
CA PHE A 378 13.94 17.38 -0.53
C PHE A 378 15.06 17.09 0.46
N LEU A 379 14.72 17.03 1.73
CA LEU A 379 15.65 16.74 2.81
C LEU A 379 15.18 15.56 3.64
N THR A 380 16.07 14.60 3.84
CA THR A 380 15.90 13.50 4.80
C THR A 380 17.10 13.43 5.72
N CYS A 381 17.01 12.71 6.83
CA CYS A 381 18.16 12.42 7.67
C CYS A 381 18.12 10.97 8.17
N ALA A 382 19.30 10.35 8.25
CA ALA A 382 19.47 9.03 8.82
C ALA A 382 20.80 8.96 9.61
N GLY A 383 20.70 8.66 10.90
CA GLY A 383 21.87 8.64 11.78
C GLY A 383 22.63 9.96 11.81
N ALA A 384 23.93 9.91 11.47
CA ALA A 384 24.82 11.07 11.45
C ALA A 384 24.83 11.84 10.12
N HIS A 385 23.93 11.52 9.20
CA HIS A 385 23.91 12.10 7.86
C HIS A 385 22.59 12.82 7.58
N ASP A 386 22.70 13.94 6.85
CA ASP A 386 21.59 14.56 6.15
C ASP A 386 21.73 14.30 4.66
N TYR A 387 20.59 14.19 3.98
CA TYR A 387 20.53 13.96 2.55
C TYR A 387 19.74 15.06 1.89
N LEU A 388 20.38 15.76 0.95
CA LEU A 388 19.71 16.65 0.01
C LEU A 388 19.44 15.87 -1.27
N ILE A 389 18.18 15.76 -1.65
CA ILE A 389 17.75 15.07 -2.87
C ILE A 389 17.22 16.13 -3.83
N LEU A 390 17.92 16.36 -4.95
CA LEU A 390 17.53 17.29 -5.99
C LEU A 390 16.87 16.55 -7.15
N THR A 391 15.70 17.00 -7.59
CA THR A 391 14.96 16.42 -8.72
C THR A 391 15.41 16.97 -10.07
N ARG A 392 16.34 17.94 -10.05
CA ARG A 392 17.01 18.51 -11.22
C ARG A 392 18.51 18.60 -10.95
N TRP A 393 19.34 18.37 -11.97
CA TRP A 393 20.78 18.58 -11.83
C TRP A 393 21.08 20.05 -11.55
N PRO A 394 21.84 20.36 -10.49
CA PRO A 394 22.17 21.73 -10.16
C PRO A 394 23.18 22.30 -11.16
N THR A 395 22.80 23.38 -11.86
CA THR A 395 23.67 24.12 -12.79
C THR A 395 24.31 25.34 -12.14
N HIS A 396 23.86 25.70 -10.93
CA HIS A 396 24.35 26.84 -10.14
C HIS A 396 24.55 26.41 -8.69
N ASN A 397 25.18 27.24 -7.90
CA ASN A 397 25.34 27.04 -6.48
C ASN A 397 23.97 26.83 -5.83
N PHE A 398 23.86 25.80 -4.95
CA PHE A 398 22.65 25.51 -4.22
C PHE A 398 22.83 25.85 -2.74
N ALA A 399 21.98 26.70 -2.18
CA ALA A 399 22.09 27.17 -0.80
C ALA A 399 21.07 26.46 0.11
N LEU A 400 21.57 26.01 1.26
CA LEU A 400 20.77 25.47 2.37
C LEU A 400 20.97 26.37 3.59
N ARG A 401 19.92 26.57 4.36
CA ARG A 401 20.00 27.23 5.67
C ARG A 401 20.29 26.21 6.77
N ILE A 402 21.30 26.47 7.58
CA ILE A 402 21.65 25.66 8.76
C ILE A 402 20.79 26.12 9.94
N LEU A 403 19.97 25.22 10.49
CA LEU A 403 19.07 25.49 11.62
C LEU A 403 19.66 25.03 12.97
N SER A 404 20.48 23.97 12.93
CA SER A 404 21.00 23.31 14.14
C SER A 404 22.25 23.95 14.73
N GLY A 405 22.88 24.88 14.02
CA GLY A 405 24.24 25.36 14.34
C GLY A 405 25.35 24.33 14.11
N MET A 406 25.03 23.11 13.70
CA MET A 406 25.98 22.07 13.29
C MET A 406 26.33 22.24 11.82
N THR A 407 27.60 22.16 11.50
CA THR A 407 28.11 22.29 10.12
C THR A 407 28.65 20.96 9.63
N PRO A 408 28.26 20.49 8.43
CA PRO A 408 28.83 19.27 7.89
C PRO A 408 30.34 19.43 7.59
N GLY A 409 31.06 18.34 7.84
CA GLY A 409 32.49 18.23 7.51
C GLY A 409 32.75 17.71 6.10
N ALA A 410 31.76 17.08 5.47
CA ALA A 410 31.87 16.55 4.11
C ALA A 410 30.51 16.59 3.38
N CYS A 411 30.58 16.75 2.06
CA CYS A 411 29.48 16.60 1.14
C CYS A 411 29.88 15.66 0.00
N GLU A 412 29.03 14.68 -0.31
CA GLU A 412 29.29 13.68 -1.34
C GLU A 412 28.05 13.41 -2.19
N LEU A 413 28.19 13.34 -3.50
CA LEU A 413 27.17 12.90 -4.43
C LEU A 413 27.13 11.36 -4.45
N LEU A 414 25.97 10.79 -4.15
CA LEU A 414 25.77 9.34 -4.30
C LEU A 414 25.69 8.97 -5.77
N CYS A 415 26.44 7.94 -6.18
CA CYS A 415 26.44 7.42 -7.55
C CYS A 415 26.73 5.92 -7.56
N ARG A 416 26.69 5.31 -8.72
CA ARG A 416 27.14 3.91 -8.89
C ARG A 416 28.63 3.83 -8.62
N GLY A 417 29.03 3.12 -7.59
CA GLY A 417 30.43 2.98 -7.17
C GLY A 417 30.72 3.81 -5.92
N GLN A 418 31.86 4.52 -5.92
CA GLN A 418 32.24 5.35 -4.78
C GLN A 418 31.60 6.73 -4.87
N PRO A 419 31.01 7.25 -3.77
CA PRO A 419 30.50 8.61 -3.72
C PRO A 419 31.56 9.65 -4.13
N ILE A 420 31.13 10.71 -4.77
CA ILE A 420 32.02 11.76 -5.31
C ILE A 420 31.98 12.95 -4.37
N PRO A 421 33.16 13.42 -3.87
CA PRO A 421 33.21 14.61 -3.08
C PRO A 421 32.67 15.84 -3.82
N VAL A 422 31.81 16.61 -3.16
CA VAL A 422 31.19 17.83 -3.68
C VAL A 422 31.77 19.02 -2.93
N PRO A 423 32.36 19.99 -3.63
CA PRO A 423 32.86 21.23 -2.99
C PRO A 423 31.68 22.01 -2.39
N PHE A 424 31.90 22.55 -1.21
CA PHE A 424 30.94 23.43 -0.53
C PHE A 424 31.65 24.47 0.32
N GLU A 425 30.93 25.52 0.66
CA GLU A 425 31.39 26.55 1.61
C GLU A 425 30.30 26.87 2.64
N ILE A 426 30.72 27.40 3.77
CA ILE A 426 29.82 27.82 4.84
C ILE A 426 29.96 29.30 5.06
N LEU A 427 28.90 30.07 4.85
CA LEU A 427 28.83 31.51 5.02
C LEU A 427 27.78 31.87 6.08
N GLY A 428 28.21 32.00 7.32
CA GLY A 428 27.27 32.16 8.45
C GLY A 428 26.37 30.95 8.64
N GLU A 429 25.06 31.16 8.53
CA GLU A 429 24.05 30.07 8.59
C GLU A 429 23.78 29.43 7.24
N GLN A 430 24.51 29.75 6.18
CA GLN A 430 24.32 29.19 4.86
C GLN A 430 25.38 28.15 4.52
N LEU A 431 24.93 27.00 4.07
CA LEU A 431 25.74 25.99 3.40
C LEU A 431 25.50 26.12 1.90
N ILE A 432 26.54 26.37 1.14
CA ILE A 432 26.48 26.58 -0.30
C ILE A 432 27.22 25.45 -0.99
N LEU A 433 26.47 24.63 -1.72
CA LEU A 433 27.01 23.56 -2.55
C LEU A 433 27.38 24.09 -3.92
N HIS A 434 28.58 23.73 -4.40
CA HIS A 434 29.06 24.07 -5.73
C HIS A 434 28.73 22.93 -6.71
N PRO A 435 28.12 23.23 -7.87
CA PRO A 435 27.70 22.18 -8.81
C PRO A 435 28.92 21.47 -9.41
N LEU A 436 28.76 20.14 -9.60
CA LEU A 436 29.70 19.37 -10.38
C LEU A 436 29.33 19.42 -11.87
N PRO A 437 30.29 19.27 -12.80
CA PRO A 437 29.99 19.06 -14.20
C PRO A 437 29.10 17.82 -14.36
N TRP A 438 28.13 17.90 -15.26
CA TRP A 438 27.33 16.71 -15.60
C TRP A 438 28.21 15.65 -16.28
N ASP A 439 28.11 14.40 -15.82
CA ASP A 439 28.81 13.27 -16.39
C ASP A 439 27.84 12.09 -16.57
N PHE A 440 27.66 11.66 -17.81
CA PHE A 440 26.79 10.54 -18.16
C PHE A 440 27.30 9.19 -17.62
N GLU A 441 28.60 9.04 -17.38
CA GLU A 441 29.19 7.80 -16.86
C GLU A 441 28.78 7.51 -15.41
N LEU A 442 28.32 8.52 -14.69
CA LEU A 442 27.82 8.37 -13.30
C LEU A 442 26.54 7.53 -13.21
N GLY A 443 25.83 7.36 -14.33
CA GLY A 443 24.60 6.56 -14.39
C GLY A 443 23.49 7.07 -13.45
N LEU A 444 23.44 8.37 -13.25
CA LEU A 444 22.45 9.05 -12.42
C LEU A 444 21.18 9.32 -13.23
N GLU A 445 20.03 8.96 -12.68
CA GLU A 445 18.73 9.11 -13.32
C GLU A 445 17.71 9.65 -12.31
N TYR A 446 16.71 10.40 -12.77
CA TYR A 446 15.53 10.85 -12.06
C TYR A 446 15.73 11.87 -10.95
N ALA A 447 16.60 11.59 -9.96
CA ALA A 447 16.90 12.46 -8.84
C ALA A 447 18.31 12.19 -8.30
N TYR A 448 18.94 13.20 -7.70
CA TYR A 448 20.36 13.26 -7.35
C TYR A 448 20.52 13.50 -5.86
N THR A 449 21.16 12.57 -5.16
CA THR A 449 21.28 12.59 -3.70
C THR A 449 22.68 13.03 -3.27
N PHE A 450 22.73 14.07 -2.45
CA PHE A 450 23.94 14.59 -1.81
C PHE A 450 23.91 14.23 -0.33
N ARG A 451 24.89 13.47 0.13
CA ARG A 451 25.08 13.10 1.53
C ARG A 451 25.94 14.15 2.25
N LEU A 452 25.43 14.70 3.32
CA LEU A 452 26.10 15.63 4.22
C LEU A 452 26.46 14.91 5.51
N SER A 453 27.74 14.83 5.85
CA SER A 453 28.27 14.13 7.02
C SER A 453 28.80 15.12 8.06
N TYR A 454 28.46 14.90 9.35
CA TYR A 454 28.82 15.76 10.47
C TYR A 454 29.95 15.19 11.33
#